data_9f6b1b411811586f98e8c2f3fc0c0a92
#
_entry.id   9f6b1b411811586f98e8c2f3fc0c0a92
#
_cell.length_a   1.000
_cell.length_b   1.000
_cell.length_c   1.000
_cell.angle_alpha   90.00
_cell.angle_beta   90.00
_cell.angle_gamma   90.00
#
_symmetry.space_group_name_H-M   'P 1'
#
loop_
_entity.id
_entity.type
_entity.pdbx_description
1 polymer ?
#
loop_
_entity_poly.entity_id
_entity_poly.type
_entity_poly.pdbx_seq_one_letter_code
_entity_poly.pdbx_strand_id
1 'polypeptide(L)'
;QAYGNERGVGEGVRTCGIPREELFVVSKVAAEHKTYEEAMAGINETLEKMGLDYLDMMIIHSPQPWVKVNQCEDRYVEGNRAAWKALEDAYKVGKLKAIGISNFLIEDIASLLETAKIKPMVNQILLHISNTPMELVEYCQKNNNCCRSILANCAW
;
A
#
# COMPACT_ATOMS: atom_id res chain seq x y z
N GLN A 1 -8.73 5.44 -1.21
CA GLN A 1 -8.61 6.90 -1.38
C GLN A 1 -8.77 7.29 -2.86
N ALA A 2 -7.93 6.81 -3.75
CA ALA A 2 -7.95 7.21 -5.16
C ALA A 2 -9.27 6.92 -5.91
N TYR A 3 -10.02 5.91 -5.51
CA TYR A 3 -11.24 5.48 -6.21
C TYR A 3 -12.54 6.07 -5.66
N GLY A 4 -12.50 6.78 -4.54
CA GLY A 4 -13.65 7.44 -3.92
C GLY A 4 -14.77 6.51 -3.46
N ASN A 5 -14.51 5.20 -3.32
CA ASN A 5 -15.52 4.16 -3.03
C ASN A 5 -15.46 3.60 -1.59
N GLU A 6 -14.69 4.20 -0.72
CA GLU A 6 -14.42 3.69 0.65
C GLU A 6 -15.71 3.51 1.47
N ARG A 7 -16.65 4.45 1.38
CA ARG A 7 -17.95 4.36 2.08
C ARG A 7 -18.74 3.13 1.65
N GLY A 8 -18.84 2.89 0.33
CA GLY A 8 -19.55 1.72 -0.21
C GLY A 8 -18.85 0.40 0.15
N VAL A 9 -17.51 0.37 0.11
CA VAL A 9 -16.74 -0.80 0.56
C VAL A 9 -16.99 -1.07 2.05
N GLY A 10 -16.92 -0.04 2.89
CA GLY A 10 -17.19 -0.16 4.32
C GLY A 10 -18.61 -0.64 4.61
N GLU A 11 -19.62 -0.14 3.90
CA GLU A 11 -21.00 -0.61 3.99
C GLU A 11 -21.09 -2.09 3.61
N GLY A 12 -20.50 -2.48 2.47
CA GLY A 12 -20.47 -3.87 2.04
C GLY A 12 -19.82 -4.80 3.07
N VAL A 13 -18.70 -4.39 3.68
CA VAL A 13 -18.03 -5.16 4.75
C VAL A 13 -18.95 -5.35 5.96
N ARG A 14 -19.68 -4.31 6.37
CA ARG A 14 -20.56 -4.38 7.55
C ARG A 14 -21.87 -5.12 7.30
N THR A 15 -22.32 -5.23 6.06
CA THR A 15 -23.66 -5.75 5.72
C THR A 15 -23.66 -7.08 4.97
N CYS A 16 -22.48 -7.59 4.55
CA CYS A 16 -22.40 -8.84 3.76
C CYS A 16 -22.75 -10.11 4.55
N GLY A 17 -22.91 -10.03 5.87
CA GLY A 17 -23.25 -11.18 6.72
C GLY A 17 -22.08 -12.11 7.04
N ILE A 18 -20.86 -11.76 6.60
CA ILE A 18 -19.62 -12.49 6.93
C ILE A 18 -18.97 -11.82 8.15
N PRO A 19 -18.52 -12.57 9.17
CA PRO A 19 -17.79 -12.02 10.31
C PRO A 19 -16.59 -11.17 9.85
N ARG A 20 -16.38 -10.02 10.50
CA ARG A 20 -15.30 -9.08 10.10
C ARG A 20 -13.91 -9.72 10.08
N GLU A 21 -13.64 -10.64 10.97
CA GLU A 21 -12.39 -11.39 11.10
C GLU A 21 -12.14 -12.38 9.94
N GLU A 22 -13.19 -12.76 9.22
CA GLU A 22 -13.08 -13.63 8.02
C GLU A 22 -12.86 -12.82 6.73
N LEU A 23 -12.96 -11.50 6.81
CA LEU A 23 -12.73 -10.60 5.66
C LEU A 23 -11.32 -10.02 5.70
N PHE A 24 -10.67 -10.00 4.53
CA PHE A 24 -9.37 -9.36 4.37
C PHE A 24 -9.51 -8.07 3.56
N VAL A 25 -9.62 -6.94 4.27
CA VAL A 25 -9.87 -5.62 3.70
C VAL A 25 -8.55 -4.88 3.47
N VAL A 26 -8.31 -4.49 2.22
CA VAL A 26 -7.09 -3.78 1.80
C VAL A 26 -7.43 -2.40 1.29
N SER A 27 -6.68 -1.40 1.71
CA SER A 27 -6.73 -0.05 1.12
C SER A 27 -5.31 0.47 0.84
N LYS A 28 -5.23 1.65 0.25
CA LYS A 28 -3.96 2.27 -0.15
C LYS A 28 -3.89 3.72 0.30
N VAL A 29 -2.74 4.11 0.85
CA VAL A 29 -2.38 5.53 1.02
C VAL A 29 -2.15 6.12 -0.36
N ALA A 30 -2.73 7.28 -0.63
CA ALA A 30 -2.59 7.96 -1.91
C ALA A 30 -1.10 8.20 -2.25
N ALA A 31 -0.76 8.05 -3.52
CA ALA A 31 0.62 8.21 -4.00
C ALA A 31 1.18 9.63 -3.78
N GLU A 32 0.30 10.60 -3.66
CA GLU A 32 0.58 12.01 -3.40
C GLU A 32 0.98 12.30 -1.95
N HIS A 33 0.57 11.46 -1.01
CA HIS A 33 0.87 11.63 0.42
C HIS A 33 2.33 11.26 0.70
N LYS A 34 3.18 12.28 0.75
CA LYS A 34 4.64 12.15 0.90
C LYS A 34 5.16 12.72 2.22
N THR A 35 4.28 13.03 3.15
CA THR A 35 4.63 13.38 4.53
C THR A 35 4.01 12.39 5.51
N TYR A 36 4.54 12.35 6.73
CA TYR A 36 3.98 11.53 7.81
C TYR A 36 2.53 11.94 8.11
N GLU A 37 2.29 13.25 8.19
CA GLU A 37 1.00 13.83 8.55
C GLU A 37 -0.07 13.50 7.51
N GLU A 38 0.23 13.66 6.22
CA GLU A 38 -0.68 13.32 5.14
C GLU A 38 -1.00 11.83 5.11
N ALA A 39 0.01 10.97 5.26
CA ALA A 39 -0.19 9.53 5.27
C ALA A 39 -1.04 9.10 6.48
N MET A 40 -0.75 9.61 7.69
CA MET A 40 -1.51 9.31 8.90
C MET A 40 -2.95 9.83 8.81
N ALA A 41 -3.14 11.04 8.29
CA ALA A 41 -4.48 11.60 8.05
C ALA A 41 -5.26 10.73 7.06
N GLY A 42 -4.64 10.30 5.95
CA GLY A 42 -5.24 9.40 4.97
C GLY A 42 -5.64 8.05 5.56
N ILE A 43 -4.83 7.45 6.45
CA ILE A 43 -5.17 6.21 7.15
C ILE A 43 -6.42 6.41 8.02
N ASN A 44 -6.45 7.47 8.83
CA ASN A 44 -7.57 7.76 9.72
C ASN A 44 -8.86 8.05 8.92
N GLU A 45 -8.76 8.85 7.87
CA GLU A 45 -9.89 9.17 6.99
C GLU A 45 -10.47 7.92 6.31
N THR A 46 -9.60 6.98 5.87
CA THR A 46 -10.04 5.72 5.29
C THR A 46 -10.84 4.89 6.29
N LEU A 47 -10.34 4.73 7.51
CA LEU A 47 -11.04 4.00 8.58
C LEU A 47 -12.39 4.65 8.90
N GLU A 48 -12.43 5.98 9.04
CA GLU A 48 -13.65 6.74 9.30
C GLU A 48 -14.67 6.58 8.16
N LYS A 49 -14.25 6.76 6.91
CA LYS A 49 -15.13 6.60 5.73
C LYS A 49 -15.70 5.20 5.59
N MET A 50 -14.90 4.18 5.90
CA MET A 50 -15.35 2.78 5.88
C MET A 50 -16.18 2.41 7.12
N GLY A 51 -16.08 3.17 8.22
CA GLY A 51 -16.67 2.83 9.52
C GLY A 51 -16.10 1.53 10.08
N LEU A 52 -14.77 1.38 10.00
CA LEU A 52 -14.03 0.20 10.47
C LEU A 52 -12.99 0.62 11.52
N ASP A 53 -12.79 -0.22 12.54
CA ASP A 53 -11.80 -0.01 13.58
C ASP A 53 -10.37 -0.33 13.10
N TYR A 54 -10.25 -1.25 12.13
CA TYR A 54 -8.97 -1.65 11.56
C TYR A 54 -9.10 -2.07 10.09
N LEU A 55 -7.97 -2.03 9.38
CA LEU A 55 -7.78 -2.69 8.07
C LEU A 55 -6.85 -3.89 8.22
N ASP A 56 -7.08 -4.92 7.42
CA ASP A 56 -6.18 -6.07 7.39
C ASP A 56 -4.86 -5.71 6.70
N MET A 57 -4.90 -4.81 5.72
CA MET A 57 -3.69 -4.30 5.08
C MET A 57 -3.86 -2.88 4.56
N MET A 58 -2.81 -2.07 4.72
CA MET A 58 -2.65 -0.78 4.05
C MET A 58 -1.32 -0.76 3.32
N ILE A 59 -1.32 -0.26 2.09
CA ILE A 59 -0.09 -0.17 1.28
C ILE A 59 0.09 1.25 0.72
N ILE A 60 1.35 1.68 0.56
CA ILE A 60 1.66 2.91 -0.20
C ILE A 60 1.39 2.62 -1.67
N HIS A 61 0.57 3.46 -2.33
CA HIS A 61 0.05 3.18 -3.67
C HIS A 61 1.11 3.24 -4.77
N SER A 62 2.11 4.14 -4.64
CA SER A 62 3.23 4.28 -5.57
C SER A 62 4.39 5.03 -4.89
N PRO A 63 5.66 4.78 -5.27
CA PRO A 63 6.79 5.55 -4.78
C PRO A 63 6.79 7.00 -5.27
N GLN A 64 6.17 7.27 -6.42
CA GLN A 64 6.02 8.61 -7.00
C GLN A 64 4.54 9.01 -7.04
N PRO A 65 4.20 10.31 -6.89
CA PRO A 65 2.87 10.82 -7.21
C PRO A 65 2.46 10.43 -8.63
N TRP A 66 1.19 10.11 -8.87
CA TRP A 66 0.73 9.58 -10.16
C TRP A 66 1.06 10.49 -11.34
N VAL A 67 0.97 11.81 -11.15
CA VAL A 67 1.33 12.80 -12.19
C VAL A 67 2.82 12.86 -12.48
N LYS A 68 3.65 12.17 -11.71
CA LYS A 68 5.12 12.14 -11.84
C LYS A 68 5.67 10.75 -12.14
N VAL A 69 4.83 9.71 -12.07
CA VAL A 69 5.27 8.32 -12.30
C VAL A 69 5.95 8.20 -13.67
N ASN A 70 7.21 7.76 -13.68
CA ASN A 70 8.06 7.61 -14.86
C ASN A 70 8.28 8.90 -15.68
N GLN A 71 7.99 10.08 -15.12
CA GLN A 71 8.15 11.38 -15.78
C GLN A 71 9.22 12.25 -15.13
N CYS A 72 9.76 11.85 -13.98
CA CYS A 72 10.85 12.54 -13.30
C CYS A 72 11.81 11.54 -12.65
N GLU A 73 13.06 11.98 -12.44
CA GLU A 73 14.10 11.18 -11.79
C GLU A 73 13.93 11.11 -10.26
N ASP A 74 13.20 12.06 -9.67
CA ASP A 74 12.96 12.09 -8.24
C ASP A 74 12.13 10.87 -7.81
N ARG A 75 12.73 10.05 -6.94
CA ARG A 75 12.09 8.85 -6.37
C ARG A 75 11.38 9.12 -5.04
N TYR A 76 11.31 10.37 -4.60
CA TYR A 76 10.63 10.77 -3.35
C TYR A 76 11.06 9.95 -2.14
N VAL A 77 12.36 9.66 -2.03
CA VAL A 77 12.92 8.76 -0.99
C VAL A 77 12.48 9.17 0.41
N GLU A 78 12.72 10.43 0.80
CA GLU A 78 12.36 10.91 2.14
C GLU A 78 10.84 10.93 2.37
N GLY A 79 10.07 11.27 1.34
CA GLY A 79 8.61 11.23 1.41
C GLY A 79 8.07 9.81 1.60
N ASN A 80 8.64 8.83 0.91
CA ASN A 80 8.28 7.42 1.07
C ASN A 80 8.65 6.91 2.46
N ARG A 81 9.81 7.30 3.02
CA ARG A 81 10.22 6.98 4.39
C ARG A 81 9.28 7.58 5.43
N ALA A 82 8.87 8.85 5.23
CA ALA A 82 7.92 9.51 6.10
C ALA A 82 6.54 8.85 6.09
N ALA A 83 6.01 8.55 4.90
CA ALA A 83 4.75 7.82 4.74
C ALA A 83 4.84 6.40 5.34
N TRP A 84 5.97 5.70 5.14
CA TRP A 84 6.20 4.38 5.73
C TRP A 84 6.17 4.42 7.26
N LYS A 85 6.79 5.43 7.85
CA LYS A 85 6.76 5.63 9.32
C LYS A 85 5.34 5.77 9.85
N ALA A 86 4.43 6.45 9.13
CA ALA A 86 3.02 6.55 9.50
C ALA A 86 2.33 5.18 9.46
N LEU A 87 2.62 4.35 8.44
CA LEU A 87 2.09 2.98 8.37
C LEU A 87 2.60 2.12 9.54
N GLU A 88 3.90 2.21 9.87
CA GLU A 88 4.48 1.49 11.01
C GLU A 88 3.81 1.87 12.34
N ASP A 89 3.54 3.14 12.55
CA ASP A 89 2.92 3.60 13.80
C ASP A 89 1.44 3.21 13.86
N ALA A 90 0.71 3.27 12.74
CA ALA A 90 -0.65 2.77 12.65
C ALA A 90 -0.73 1.24 12.85
N TYR A 91 0.27 0.50 12.36
CA TYR A 91 0.39 -0.94 12.61
C TYR A 91 0.61 -1.24 14.10
N LYS A 92 1.52 -0.53 14.78
CA LYS A 92 1.83 -0.72 16.21
C LYS A 92 0.63 -0.49 17.13
N VAL A 93 -0.26 0.44 16.76
CA VAL A 93 -1.47 0.72 17.54
C VAL A 93 -2.68 -0.13 17.11
N GLY A 94 -2.50 -1.08 16.20
CA GLY A 94 -3.52 -2.04 15.80
C GLY A 94 -4.54 -1.54 14.77
N LYS A 95 -4.38 -0.32 14.23
CA LYS A 95 -5.22 0.18 13.13
C LYS A 95 -5.01 -0.58 11.82
N LEU A 96 -3.82 -1.13 11.63
CA LEU A 96 -3.44 -1.94 10.48
C LEU A 96 -2.89 -3.28 10.97
N LYS A 97 -3.32 -4.40 10.37
CA LYS A 97 -2.79 -5.73 10.69
C LYS A 97 -1.61 -6.14 9.81
N ALA A 98 -1.47 -5.53 8.65
CA ALA A 98 -0.34 -5.69 7.74
C ALA A 98 -0.07 -4.39 6.99
N ILE A 99 1.18 -4.18 6.61
CA ILE A 99 1.62 -2.99 5.88
C ILE A 99 2.48 -3.38 4.68
N GLY A 100 2.37 -2.63 3.59
CA GLY A 100 3.07 -2.93 2.36
C GLY A 100 3.23 -1.73 1.44
N ILE A 101 3.72 -2.03 0.26
CA ILE A 101 4.03 -1.06 -0.80
C ILE A 101 3.43 -1.53 -2.13
N SER A 102 3.36 -0.65 -3.09
CA SER A 102 2.90 -0.97 -4.44
C SER A 102 3.67 -0.17 -5.47
N ASN A 103 4.00 -0.80 -6.60
CA ASN A 103 4.75 -0.21 -7.71
C ASN A 103 6.18 0.26 -7.36
N PHE A 104 6.75 -0.25 -6.26
CA PHE A 104 8.13 0.04 -5.86
C PHE A 104 9.10 -0.80 -6.68
N LEU A 105 10.13 -0.16 -7.22
CA LEU A 105 11.25 -0.81 -7.88
C LEU A 105 12.30 -1.23 -6.83
N ILE A 106 13.32 -1.97 -7.26
CA ILE A 106 14.38 -2.48 -6.38
C ILE A 106 15.07 -1.32 -5.61
N GLU A 107 15.36 -0.22 -6.29
CA GLU A 107 15.99 0.96 -5.69
C GLU A 107 15.11 1.63 -4.63
N ASP A 108 13.80 1.69 -4.87
CA ASP A 108 12.84 2.25 -3.91
C ASP A 108 12.75 1.38 -2.65
N ILE A 109 12.70 0.06 -2.83
CA ILE A 109 12.67 -0.90 -1.72
C ILE A 109 13.98 -0.84 -0.94
N ALA A 110 15.12 -0.83 -1.61
CA ALA A 110 16.43 -0.77 -0.96
C ALA A 110 16.54 0.48 -0.09
N SER A 111 16.18 1.65 -0.63
CA SER A 111 16.23 2.91 0.11
C SER A 111 15.25 2.93 1.30
N LEU A 112 14.07 2.35 1.15
CA LEU A 112 13.08 2.24 2.24
C LEU A 112 13.60 1.37 3.36
N LEU A 113 14.24 0.24 3.04
CA LEU A 113 14.75 -0.73 4.01
C LEU A 113 15.90 -0.18 4.88
N GLU A 114 16.58 0.89 4.46
CA GLU A 114 17.61 1.54 5.27
C GLU A 114 17.07 2.12 6.59
N THR A 115 15.80 2.53 6.60
CA THR A 115 15.17 3.21 7.75
C THR A 115 13.97 2.45 8.33
N ALA A 116 13.39 1.53 7.57
CA ALA A 116 12.22 0.76 7.99
C ALA A 116 12.54 -0.13 9.20
N LYS A 117 11.74 0.02 10.26
CA LYS A 117 11.77 -0.87 11.44
C LYS A 117 10.95 -2.14 11.23
N ILE A 118 9.90 -2.05 10.43
CA ILE A 118 9.07 -3.15 9.99
C ILE A 118 9.24 -3.23 8.48
N LYS A 119 9.68 -4.36 7.96
CA LYS A 119 9.82 -4.55 6.52
C LYS A 119 8.45 -4.58 5.85
N PRO A 120 8.30 -4.05 4.63
CA PRO A 120 7.08 -4.24 3.85
C PRO A 120 6.76 -5.73 3.72
N MET A 121 5.51 -6.10 4.00
CA MET A 121 5.05 -7.50 3.93
C MET A 121 4.67 -7.88 2.51
N VAL A 122 4.33 -6.89 1.69
CA VAL A 122 3.93 -7.09 0.28
C VAL A 122 4.42 -5.94 -0.58
N ASN A 123 4.82 -6.25 -1.82
CA ASN A 123 4.92 -5.28 -2.92
C ASN A 123 3.89 -5.67 -3.99
N GLN A 124 2.86 -4.84 -4.16
CA GLN A 124 1.83 -5.07 -5.17
C GLN A 124 2.26 -4.44 -6.50
N ILE A 125 2.54 -5.26 -7.50
CA ILE A 125 3.11 -4.85 -8.79
C ILE A 125 2.27 -5.29 -9.97
N LEU A 126 2.45 -4.64 -11.12
CA LEU A 126 1.89 -5.11 -12.37
C LEU A 126 2.64 -6.39 -12.80
N LEU A 127 1.94 -7.52 -12.72
CA LEU A 127 2.49 -8.83 -13.07
C LEU A 127 1.45 -9.62 -13.85
N HIS A 128 1.77 -9.98 -15.08
CA HIS A 128 0.96 -10.83 -15.94
C HIS A 128 1.84 -11.53 -16.95
N ILE A 129 1.29 -12.45 -17.76
CA ILE A 129 2.04 -13.31 -18.67
C ILE A 129 2.98 -12.57 -19.64
N SER A 130 2.63 -11.33 -20.02
CA SER A 130 3.44 -10.50 -20.92
C SER A 130 4.31 -9.46 -20.16
N ASN A 131 4.25 -9.41 -18.85
CA ASN A 131 5.04 -8.51 -18.01
C ASN A 131 5.37 -9.18 -16.69
N THR A 132 6.51 -9.88 -16.67
CA THR A 132 6.98 -10.61 -15.49
C THR A 132 8.36 -10.06 -15.10
N PRO A 133 8.43 -9.05 -14.20
CA PRO A 133 9.71 -8.48 -13.76
C PRO A 133 10.40 -9.42 -12.77
N MET A 134 11.05 -10.48 -13.29
CA MET A 134 11.62 -11.57 -12.46
C MET A 134 12.65 -11.07 -11.46
N GLU A 135 13.52 -10.14 -11.84
CA GLU A 135 14.52 -9.58 -10.92
C GLU A 135 13.87 -8.91 -9.69
N LEU A 136 12.79 -8.16 -9.90
CA LEU A 136 12.04 -7.53 -8.81
C LEU A 136 11.34 -8.58 -7.93
N VAL A 137 10.77 -9.62 -8.54
CA VAL A 137 10.14 -10.74 -7.83
C VAL A 137 11.15 -11.44 -6.95
N GLU A 138 12.30 -11.81 -7.50
CA GLU A 138 13.39 -12.46 -6.76
C GLU A 138 13.95 -11.58 -5.64
N TYR A 139 14.11 -10.27 -5.91
CA TYR A 139 14.53 -9.31 -4.90
C TYR A 139 13.53 -9.24 -3.72
N CYS A 140 12.24 -9.17 -4.02
CA CYS A 140 11.20 -9.19 -3.00
C CYS A 140 11.26 -10.48 -2.17
N GLN A 141 11.35 -11.64 -2.81
CA GLN A 141 11.42 -12.94 -2.13
C GLN A 141 12.64 -13.04 -1.20
N LYS A 142 13.82 -12.59 -1.65
CA LYS A 142 15.05 -12.56 -0.85
C LYS A 142 14.90 -11.66 0.40
N ASN A 143 14.06 -10.65 0.35
CA ASN A 143 13.80 -9.75 1.47
C ASN A 143 12.58 -10.15 2.31
N ASN A 144 12.01 -11.34 2.10
CA ASN A 144 10.78 -11.84 2.73
C ASN A 144 9.54 -10.97 2.44
N ASN A 145 9.53 -10.28 1.30
CA ASN A 145 8.36 -9.57 0.80
C ASN A 145 7.57 -10.49 -0.14
N CYS A 146 6.28 -10.61 0.09
CA CYS A 146 5.40 -11.28 -0.87
C CYS A 146 5.14 -10.37 -2.07
N CYS A 147 5.44 -10.83 -3.29
CA CYS A 147 4.98 -10.15 -4.49
C CYS A 147 3.51 -10.49 -4.73
N ARG A 148 2.66 -9.47 -4.74
CA ARG A 148 1.24 -9.59 -5.09
C ARG A 148 1.03 -9.02 -6.50
N SER A 149 0.49 -9.85 -7.40
CA SER A 149 0.06 -9.39 -8.71
C SER A 149 -1.14 -8.43 -8.59
N ILE A 150 -1.05 -7.29 -9.27
CA ILE A 150 -2.26 -6.61 -9.75
C ILE A 150 -2.53 -7.28 -11.10
N LEU A 151 -3.55 -8.10 -11.20
CA LEU A 151 -4.12 -8.40 -12.49
C LEU A 151 -4.60 -7.05 -13.06
N ALA A 152 -3.90 -6.56 -14.08
CA ALA A 152 -4.49 -5.54 -14.92
C ALA A 152 -5.80 -6.18 -15.41
N ASN A 153 -6.94 -5.68 -14.93
CA ASN A 153 -8.16 -5.87 -15.65
C ASN A 153 -7.87 -5.35 -17.05
N CYS A 154 -7.67 -6.25 -18.01
CA CYS A 154 -7.82 -5.89 -19.39
C CYS A 154 -9.24 -5.34 -19.50
N ALA A 155 -9.38 -4.03 -19.44
CA ALA A 155 -10.58 -3.39 -19.92
C ALA A 155 -10.63 -3.73 -21.41
N TRP A 156 -11.58 -4.59 -21.75
CA TRP A 156 -11.99 -4.86 -23.12
C TRP A 156 -12.65 -3.61 -23.69
#